data_94bf0c547a638948f09b943850f7a57b
#
_entry.id   94bf0c547a638948f09b943850f7a57b
#
_cell.length_a   1.000
_cell.length_b   1.000
_cell.length_c   1.000
_cell.angle_alpha   90.00
_cell.angle_beta   90.00
_cell.angle_gamma   90.00
#
_symmetry.space_group_name_H-M   'P 1'
#
loop_
_entity.id
_entity.type
_entity.pdbx_description
1 polymer ?
#
loop_
_entity_poly.entity_id
_entity_poly.type
_entity_poly.pdbx_seq_one_letter_code
_entity_poly.pdbx_strand_id
1 'polypeptide(L)'
;IGSANPLVKQDIDARKLWEKIIHNAWKSAEPGCLFWDTIIRESVPDCYADEGFRTVSTNPCGEIPLCPYDSCRLLALNLLSYVENPFTKEAKFNFDLFKEHIAKAMHLMDDIIDLELEKVNLIISKIESDPEDQDVRRVELELWKKIKDMALKGRRTGLGITAEGDMLAALGLRYGSEEAIDFAVEVHKTLAVEAYRASVMMAKDRGAFGVFNFEKEQGNPMVGRILEAAPELRELMQQYGRRNIAMLTIAPTGTTSLMSQTTSGIEPVFRPVYKRRRKINPSDKDQVASFVDETGEKFIEYYVYHHQFVKWAEINGYDTSRLQTITEQELDEMLKASPYHKATANDIDWVAKVKMQGAIQKWVDHSISVTVNLPNEVSEELVADVYRTAWESGCKGVTVYRDGCRDGVLLDVKSKGNAKKKCDDNQTIRRPESIPADIVRFKNGKEDWIAFVGKQDDRPYEIFTGKIEEDAMYIPKTITHGNILKVCEKDGTKRYDFQYQDRYGYINTIGGISRLFDEEFWNYAKLISGVLRYGMPIDKVVQLVDGLHLDSETINTWKNGVERALKQYIKDGTR
;
A
#
# COMPACT_ATOMS: atom_id res chain seq x y z
N ILE A 1 3.03 -27.13 2.89
CA ILE A 1 3.14 -27.69 1.54
C ILE A 1 4.38 -28.57 1.49
N GLY A 2 4.28 -29.80 0.96
CA GLY A 2 5.41 -30.72 0.82
C GLY A 2 5.80 -31.52 2.08
N SER A 3 4.98 -31.49 3.15
CA SER A 3 5.21 -32.38 4.30
C SER A 3 4.97 -33.85 3.93
N ALA A 4 5.90 -34.72 4.30
CA ALA A 4 5.72 -36.19 4.12
C ALA A 4 4.57 -36.73 5.01
N ASN A 5 4.30 -36.09 6.15
CA ASN A 5 3.25 -36.44 7.09
C ASN A 5 2.38 -35.20 7.43
N PRO A 6 1.46 -34.79 6.56
CA PRO A 6 0.61 -33.62 6.83
C PRO A 6 -0.41 -33.95 7.93
N LEU A 7 -0.60 -33.04 8.89
CA LEU A 7 -1.63 -33.15 9.93
C LEU A 7 -3.05 -32.97 9.35
N VAL A 8 -3.16 -32.18 8.28
CA VAL A 8 -4.41 -31.93 7.56
C VAL A 8 -4.14 -32.04 6.06
N LYS A 9 -5.02 -32.73 5.34
CA LYS A 9 -5.01 -32.82 3.88
C LYS A 9 -6.40 -32.52 3.37
N GLN A 10 -6.49 -31.53 2.46
CA GLN A 10 -7.74 -31.14 1.83
C GLN A 10 -7.52 -30.95 0.33
N ASP A 11 -8.41 -31.49 -0.48
CA ASP A 11 -8.44 -31.25 -1.91
C ASP A 11 -9.18 -29.92 -2.16
N ILE A 12 -8.55 -29.04 -2.92
CA ILE A 12 -9.09 -27.71 -3.25
C ILE A 12 -9.27 -27.64 -4.78
N ASP A 13 -10.47 -27.22 -5.21
CA ASP A 13 -10.72 -26.87 -6.60
C ASP A 13 -9.96 -25.58 -6.95
N ALA A 14 -8.91 -25.71 -7.77
CA ALA A 14 -8.05 -24.59 -8.14
C ALA A 14 -8.80 -23.50 -8.91
N ARG A 15 -9.82 -23.84 -9.71
CA ARG A 15 -10.62 -22.85 -10.45
C ARG A 15 -11.47 -22.02 -9.50
N LYS A 16 -12.16 -22.65 -8.56
CA LYS A 16 -12.94 -21.94 -7.54
C LYS A 16 -12.07 -21.07 -6.65
N LEU A 17 -10.86 -21.53 -6.30
CA LEU A 17 -9.91 -20.70 -5.56
C LEU A 17 -9.48 -19.48 -6.39
N TRP A 18 -9.17 -19.67 -7.67
CA TRP A 18 -8.83 -18.60 -8.59
C TRP A 18 -9.96 -17.58 -8.73
N GLU A 19 -11.18 -18.02 -8.99
CA GLU A 19 -12.37 -17.16 -9.05
C GLU A 19 -12.53 -16.32 -7.78
N LYS A 20 -12.31 -16.91 -6.60
CA LYS A 20 -12.37 -16.21 -5.31
C LYS A 20 -11.26 -15.16 -5.16
N ILE A 21 -10.03 -15.46 -5.60
CA ILE A 21 -8.92 -14.50 -5.62
C ILE A 21 -9.28 -13.31 -6.50
N ILE A 22 -9.74 -13.56 -7.73
CA ILE A 22 -10.11 -12.52 -8.68
C ILE A 22 -11.27 -11.66 -8.16
N HIS A 23 -12.33 -12.29 -7.64
CA HIS A 23 -13.45 -11.57 -7.05
C HIS A 23 -13.01 -10.62 -5.93
N ASN A 24 -12.16 -11.08 -5.02
CA ASN A 24 -11.67 -10.25 -3.93
C ASN A 24 -10.75 -9.13 -4.43
N ALA A 25 -9.86 -9.40 -5.38
CA ALA A 25 -9.00 -8.39 -5.99
C ALA A 25 -9.84 -7.31 -6.71
N TRP A 26 -10.86 -7.70 -7.45
CA TRP A 26 -11.81 -6.78 -8.09
C TRP A 26 -12.59 -5.95 -7.07
N LYS A 27 -13.05 -6.57 -5.97
CA LYS A 27 -13.89 -5.94 -4.95
C LYS A 27 -13.14 -4.98 -4.04
N SER A 28 -11.92 -5.35 -3.61
CA SER A 28 -11.18 -4.66 -2.54
C SER A 28 -9.71 -4.37 -2.86
N ALA A 29 -9.25 -4.61 -4.09
CA ALA A 29 -7.85 -4.54 -4.49
C ALA A 29 -6.92 -5.49 -3.73
N GLU A 30 -7.47 -6.56 -3.14
CA GLU A 30 -6.71 -7.59 -2.42
C GLU A 30 -7.25 -9.00 -2.70
N PRO A 31 -6.37 -10.00 -2.78
CA PRO A 31 -4.92 -9.93 -2.66
C PRO A 31 -4.22 -9.50 -3.96
N GLY A 32 -3.00 -8.93 -3.87
CA GLY A 32 -2.03 -9.00 -4.95
C GLY A 32 -1.53 -10.43 -5.13
N CYS A 33 -0.97 -10.74 -6.29
CA CYS A 33 -0.42 -12.07 -6.56
C CYS A 33 1.09 -12.02 -6.73
N LEU A 34 1.78 -13.03 -6.16
CA LEU A 34 3.19 -13.31 -6.40
C LEU A 34 3.28 -14.60 -7.23
N PHE A 35 4.01 -14.57 -8.33
CA PHE A 35 4.25 -15.71 -9.20
C PHE A 35 5.50 -16.45 -8.74
N TRP A 36 5.32 -17.36 -7.79
CA TRP A 36 6.39 -17.97 -7.01
C TRP A 36 7.36 -18.80 -7.86
N ASP A 37 6.86 -19.49 -8.86
CA ASP A 37 7.66 -20.22 -9.84
C ASP A 37 8.60 -19.29 -10.64
N THR A 38 8.10 -18.13 -11.06
CA THR A 38 8.91 -17.12 -11.73
C THR A 38 9.95 -16.51 -10.77
N ILE A 39 9.55 -16.21 -9.52
CA ILE A 39 10.46 -15.71 -8.50
C ILE A 39 11.64 -16.66 -8.32
N ILE A 40 11.37 -17.95 -8.05
CA ILE A 40 12.43 -18.94 -7.77
C ILE A 40 13.32 -19.19 -8.99
N ARG A 41 12.71 -19.31 -10.18
CA ARG A 41 13.46 -19.54 -11.42
C ARG A 41 14.46 -18.43 -11.75
N GLU A 42 14.06 -17.17 -11.50
CA GLU A 42 14.87 -15.99 -11.83
C GLU A 42 15.76 -15.51 -10.68
N SER A 43 15.57 -16.06 -9.48
CA SER A 43 16.28 -15.65 -8.27
C SER A 43 17.74 -16.10 -8.29
N VAL A 44 18.66 -15.18 -8.21
CA VAL A 44 20.09 -15.48 -8.06
C VAL A 44 20.41 -15.98 -6.64
N PRO A 45 19.85 -15.40 -5.55
CA PRO A 45 20.04 -15.95 -4.21
C PRO A 45 19.64 -17.42 -4.05
N ASP A 46 18.59 -17.89 -4.74
CA ASP A 46 18.17 -19.29 -4.66
C ASP A 46 19.18 -20.29 -5.24
N CYS A 47 20.16 -19.84 -6.02
CA CYS A 47 21.32 -20.65 -6.40
C CYS A 47 22.14 -21.11 -5.16
N TYR A 48 21.98 -20.41 -4.04
CA TYR A 48 22.63 -20.65 -2.75
C TYR A 48 21.63 -21.11 -1.68
N ALA A 49 20.57 -21.83 -2.08
CA ALA A 49 19.54 -22.32 -1.16
C ALA A 49 20.09 -23.24 -0.06
N ASP A 50 21.14 -24.02 -0.38
CA ASP A 50 21.90 -24.88 0.54
C ASP A 50 22.75 -24.09 1.56
N GLU A 51 23.06 -22.83 1.28
CA GLU A 51 23.78 -21.91 2.18
C GLU A 51 22.83 -21.00 3.01
N GLY A 52 21.52 -21.24 2.93
CA GLY A 52 20.50 -20.51 3.68
C GLY A 52 19.79 -19.41 2.89
N PHE A 53 20.09 -19.20 1.61
CA PHE A 53 19.50 -18.13 0.79
C PHE A 53 18.22 -18.55 0.05
N ARG A 54 17.58 -19.65 0.46
CA ARG A 54 16.29 -20.03 -0.10
C ARG A 54 15.23 -18.97 0.17
N THR A 55 14.60 -18.47 -0.87
CA THR A 55 13.50 -17.51 -0.76
C THR A 55 12.28 -18.16 -0.09
N VAL A 56 11.75 -17.52 0.96
CA VAL A 56 10.59 -18.00 1.74
C VAL A 56 9.46 -17.00 1.83
N SER A 57 9.75 -15.71 1.60
CA SER A 57 8.77 -14.62 1.71
C SER A 57 9.21 -13.44 0.85
N THR A 58 8.45 -12.35 0.90
CA THR A 58 8.84 -11.04 0.37
C THR A 58 8.68 -9.98 1.47
N ASN A 59 9.22 -8.77 1.24
CA ASN A 59 8.81 -7.59 2.00
C ASN A 59 7.32 -7.24 1.69
N PRO A 60 6.68 -6.33 2.45
CA PRO A 60 5.24 -6.02 2.28
C PRO A 60 4.83 -5.58 0.87
N CYS A 61 5.68 -4.82 0.16
CA CYS A 61 5.39 -4.34 -1.20
C CYS A 61 5.77 -5.34 -2.30
N GLY A 62 6.35 -6.49 -1.96
CA GLY A 62 6.61 -7.61 -2.88
C GLY A 62 7.82 -7.44 -3.82
N GLU A 63 8.55 -6.32 -3.76
CA GLU A 63 9.69 -6.07 -4.64
C GLU A 63 10.98 -6.80 -4.23
N ILE A 64 11.04 -7.35 -3.01
CA ILE A 64 12.22 -8.09 -2.55
C ILE A 64 11.85 -9.47 -2.04
N PRO A 65 12.07 -10.52 -2.84
CA PRO A 65 12.08 -11.89 -2.37
C PRO A 65 13.21 -12.09 -1.36
N LEU A 66 12.90 -12.62 -0.18
CA LEU A 66 13.81 -12.73 0.95
C LEU A 66 13.93 -14.16 1.47
N CYS A 67 15.13 -14.52 1.87
CA CYS A 67 15.42 -15.67 2.72
C CYS A 67 15.30 -15.28 4.21
N PRO A 68 15.28 -16.25 5.13
CA PRO A 68 15.25 -15.96 6.57
C PRO A 68 16.44 -15.11 7.01
N TYR A 69 16.19 -14.18 7.94
CA TYR A 69 17.19 -13.30 8.57
C TYR A 69 17.92 -12.32 7.65
N ASP A 70 17.50 -12.20 6.39
CA ASP A 70 18.04 -11.22 5.45
C ASP A 70 17.25 -9.91 5.49
N SER A 71 17.80 -8.86 4.94
CA SER A 71 17.17 -7.55 4.90
C SER A 71 17.30 -6.86 3.56
N CYS A 72 16.43 -5.87 3.35
CA CYS A 72 16.39 -5.04 2.17
C CYS A 72 16.97 -3.67 2.48
N ARG A 73 17.91 -3.24 1.63
CA ARG A 73 18.51 -1.90 1.66
C ARG A 73 18.20 -1.25 0.34
N LEU A 74 17.59 -0.07 0.35
CA LEU A 74 17.06 0.58 -0.85
C LEU A 74 17.79 1.87 -1.17
N LEU A 75 18.13 2.04 -2.45
CA LEU A 75 18.56 3.29 -3.07
C LEU A 75 17.89 3.41 -4.43
N ALA A 76 17.34 4.60 -4.76
CA ALA A 76 16.72 4.83 -6.05
C ALA A 76 17.40 5.98 -6.79
N LEU A 77 17.80 5.74 -8.03
CA LEU A 77 18.31 6.76 -8.95
C LEU A 77 17.11 7.47 -9.60
N ASN A 78 17.12 8.80 -9.59
CA ASN A 78 16.09 9.60 -10.24
C ASN A 78 16.38 9.71 -11.73
N LEU A 79 15.65 8.94 -12.56
CA LEU A 79 15.87 8.86 -14.00
C LEU A 79 15.69 10.20 -14.72
N LEU A 80 14.78 11.06 -14.27
CA LEU A 80 14.58 12.38 -14.86
C LEU A 80 15.85 13.24 -14.80
N SER A 81 16.71 13.04 -13.79
CA SER A 81 17.96 13.80 -13.62
C SER A 81 19.00 13.51 -14.70
N TYR A 82 18.82 12.48 -15.50
CA TYR A 82 19.69 12.12 -16.62
C TYR A 82 19.17 12.60 -17.98
N VAL A 83 18.02 13.25 -18.02
CA VAL A 83 17.49 13.82 -19.27
C VAL A 83 18.05 15.22 -19.48
N GLU A 84 18.86 15.36 -20.53
CA GLU A 84 19.34 16.66 -21.01
C GLU A 84 18.27 17.32 -21.87
N ASN A 85 18.12 18.65 -21.77
CA ASN A 85 17.10 19.43 -22.48
C ASN A 85 15.68 18.84 -22.37
N PRO A 86 15.20 18.54 -21.14
CA PRO A 86 13.91 17.87 -20.93
C PRO A 86 12.76 18.64 -21.59
N PHE A 87 11.76 17.92 -22.10
CA PHE A 87 10.56 18.48 -22.73
C PHE A 87 10.80 19.32 -24.00
N THR A 88 11.98 19.20 -24.62
CA THR A 88 12.30 19.82 -25.92
C THR A 88 12.50 18.77 -26.99
N LYS A 89 12.65 19.19 -28.24
CA LYS A 89 12.95 18.29 -29.36
C LYS A 89 14.38 17.73 -29.30
N GLU A 90 15.26 18.38 -28.54
CA GLU A 90 16.66 17.98 -28.32
C GLU A 90 16.84 17.13 -27.06
N ALA A 91 15.74 16.71 -26.44
CA ALA A 91 15.78 15.88 -25.24
C ALA A 91 16.48 14.56 -25.50
N LYS A 92 17.45 14.21 -24.67
CA LYS A 92 18.18 12.96 -24.72
C LYS A 92 18.57 12.46 -23.35
N PHE A 93 18.71 11.16 -23.18
CA PHE A 93 19.14 10.54 -21.93
C PHE A 93 20.66 10.41 -21.91
N ASN A 94 21.31 10.87 -20.84
CA ASN A 94 22.76 10.80 -20.67
C ASN A 94 23.15 9.47 -20.04
N PHE A 95 23.35 8.46 -20.88
CA PHE A 95 23.76 7.11 -20.45
C PHE A 95 25.14 7.09 -19.79
N ASP A 96 26.08 7.93 -20.19
CA ASP A 96 27.41 7.92 -19.61
C ASP A 96 27.40 8.38 -18.15
N LEU A 97 26.70 9.48 -17.87
CA LEU A 97 26.48 9.95 -16.49
C LEU A 97 25.68 8.93 -15.67
N PHE A 98 24.70 8.25 -16.29
CA PHE A 98 23.91 7.22 -15.62
C PHE A 98 24.79 6.03 -15.20
N LYS A 99 25.65 5.52 -16.09
CA LYS A 99 26.61 4.44 -15.79
C LYS A 99 27.56 4.82 -14.66
N GLU A 100 28.09 6.04 -14.69
CA GLU A 100 28.97 6.55 -13.63
C GLU A 100 28.25 6.55 -12.27
N HIS A 101 27.00 7.02 -12.23
CA HIS A 101 26.22 7.09 -11.01
C HIS A 101 25.77 5.70 -10.53
N ILE A 102 25.51 4.74 -11.41
CA ILE A 102 25.22 3.35 -11.03
C ILE A 102 26.41 2.76 -10.25
N ALA A 103 27.65 2.94 -10.77
CA ALA A 103 28.83 2.44 -10.08
C ALA A 103 28.99 3.06 -8.68
N LYS A 104 28.82 4.38 -8.55
CA LYS A 104 28.88 5.08 -7.26
C LYS A 104 27.75 4.62 -6.32
N ALA A 105 26.53 4.45 -6.83
CA ALA A 105 25.39 3.98 -6.06
C ALA A 105 25.63 2.58 -5.50
N MET A 106 26.19 1.66 -6.28
CA MET A 106 26.55 0.33 -5.83
C MET A 106 27.60 0.35 -4.71
N HIS A 107 28.61 1.24 -4.79
CA HIS A 107 29.57 1.44 -3.71
C HIS A 107 28.87 1.95 -2.43
N LEU A 108 28.03 2.97 -2.53
CA LEU A 108 27.26 3.48 -1.39
C LEU A 108 26.37 2.40 -0.76
N MET A 109 25.75 1.55 -1.58
CA MET A 109 24.92 0.46 -1.08
C MET A 109 25.75 -0.60 -0.33
N ASP A 110 26.95 -0.92 -0.79
CA ASP A 110 27.85 -1.84 -0.09
C ASP A 110 28.34 -1.23 1.22
N ASP A 111 28.67 0.06 1.25
CA ASP A 111 29.07 0.79 2.47
C ASP A 111 27.93 0.86 3.51
N ILE A 112 26.65 0.97 3.08
CA ILE A 112 25.49 0.89 3.98
C ILE A 112 25.44 -0.46 4.70
N ILE A 113 25.83 -1.56 4.05
CA ILE A 113 25.90 -2.88 4.69
C ILE A 113 26.94 -2.89 5.79
N ASP A 114 28.11 -2.28 5.56
CA ASP A 114 29.16 -2.19 6.58
C ASP A 114 28.72 -1.36 7.79
N LEU A 115 28.03 -0.21 7.57
CA LEU A 115 27.42 0.59 8.63
C LEU A 115 26.33 -0.18 9.41
N GLU A 116 25.52 -0.99 8.71
CA GLU A 116 24.53 -1.86 9.37
C GLU A 116 25.24 -2.92 10.23
N LEU A 117 26.29 -3.53 9.74
CA LEU A 117 27.08 -4.52 10.51
C LEU A 117 27.71 -3.91 11.77
N GLU A 118 28.20 -2.67 11.71
CA GLU A 118 28.64 -1.92 12.88
C GLU A 118 27.51 -1.79 13.91
N LYS A 119 26.31 -1.40 13.47
CA LYS A 119 25.12 -1.29 14.34
C LYS A 119 24.71 -2.63 14.92
N VAL A 120 24.69 -3.68 14.13
CA VAL A 120 24.38 -5.05 14.59
C VAL A 120 25.37 -5.49 15.66
N ASN A 121 26.67 -5.20 15.49
CA ASN A 121 27.67 -5.49 16.51
C ASN A 121 27.41 -4.73 17.82
N LEU A 122 27.03 -3.45 17.75
CA LEU A 122 26.65 -2.67 18.94
C LEU A 122 25.42 -3.24 19.64
N ILE A 123 24.42 -3.69 18.87
CA ILE A 123 23.21 -4.33 19.41
C ILE A 123 23.59 -5.64 20.12
N ILE A 124 24.39 -6.49 19.51
CA ILE A 124 24.86 -7.75 20.10
C ILE A 124 25.59 -7.47 21.41
N SER A 125 26.54 -6.51 21.42
CA SER A 125 27.28 -6.14 22.63
C SER A 125 26.37 -5.59 23.73
N LYS A 126 25.33 -4.83 23.36
CA LYS A 126 24.33 -4.35 24.32
C LYS A 126 23.57 -5.52 24.93
N ILE A 127 23.07 -6.46 24.14
CA ILE A 127 22.30 -7.62 24.63
C ILE A 127 23.18 -8.49 25.56
N GLU A 128 24.46 -8.68 25.23
CA GLU A 128 25.39 -9.45 26.06
C GLU A 128 25.59 -8.85 27.47
N SER A 129 25.46 -7.52 27.59
CA SER A 129 25.57 -6.79 28.85
C SER A 129 24.22 -6.45 29.52
N ASP A 130 23.10 -6.78 28.91
CA ASP A 130 21.76 -6.42 29.39
C ASP A 130 21.40 -7.26 30.65
N PRO A 131 20.81 -6.66 31.71
CA PRO A 131 20.39 -7.36 32.93
C PRO A 131 19.13 -8.22 32.78
N GLU A 132 18.58 -8.36 31.54
CA GLU A 132 17.40 -9.16 31.28
C GLU A 132 17.58 -10.67 31.58
N ASP A 133 16.44 -11.39 31.58
CA ASP A 133 16.42 -12.84 31.79
C ASP A 133 17.31 -13.57 30.77
N GLN A 134 17.98 -14.64 31.23
CA GLN A 134 18.94 -15.37 30.41
C GLN A 134 18.32 -15.98 29.14
N ASP A 135 17.05 -16.43 29.20
CA ASP A 135 16.38 -17.02 28.05
C ASP A 135 16.02 -15.95 27.00
N VAL A 136 15.60 -14.76 27.44
CA VAL A 136 15.36 -13.60 26.55
C VAL A 136 16.64 -13.23 25.83
N ARG A 137 17.72 -12.99 26.58
CA ARG A 137 19.04 -12.67 26.00
C ARG A 137 19.52 -13.71 24.99
N ARG A 138 19.36 -15.00 25.29
CA ARG A 138 19.75 -16.09 24.39
C ARG A 138 18.99 -16.00 23.06
N VAL A 139 17.68 -15.82 23.09
CA VAL A 139 16.83 -15.72 21.88
C VAL A 139 17.21 -14.51 21.05
N GLU A 140 17.41 -13.35 21.67
CA GLU A 140 17.82 -12.13 20.98
C GLU A 140 19.22 -12.25 20.37
N LEU A 141 20.18 -12.78 21.11
CA LEU A 141 21.54 -13.02 20.58
C LEU A 141 21.54 -13.96 19.38
N GLU A 142 20.79 -15.06 19.45
CA GLU A 142 20.67 -15.99 18.33
C GLU A 142 20.08 -15.31 17.09
N LEU A 143 19.05 -14.46 17.26
CA LEU A 143 18.43 -13.71 16.18
C LEU A 143 19.44 -12.76 15.53
N TRP A 144 20.07 -11.89 16.31
CA TRP A 144 21.00 -10.88 15.78
C TRP A 144 22.27 -11.48 15.18
N LYS A 145 22.77 -12.60 15.73
CA LYS A 145 23.89 -13.35 15.14
C LYS A 145 23.51 -13.96 13.79
N LYS A 146 22.29 -14.47 13.61
CA LYS A 146 21.79 -14.96 12.30
C LYS A 146 21.64 -13.83 11.28
N ILE A 147 21.10 -12.67 11.69
CA ILE A 147 21.01 -11.48 10.84
C ILE A 147 22.41 -11.04 10.38
N LYS A 148 23.36 -10.97 11.30
CA LYS A 148 24.76 -10.64 11.00
C LYS A 148 25.37 -11.63 10.01
N ASP A 149 25.20 -12.92 10.22
CA ASP A 149 25.75 -13.99 9.35
C ASP A 149 25.21 -13.87 7.92
N MET A 150 23.89 -13.70 7.77
CA MET A 150 23.26 -13.54 6.44
C MET A 150 23.73 -12.25 5.74
N ALA A 151 23.85 -11.14 6.47
CA ALA A 151 24.35 -9.89 5.92
C ALA A 151 25.80 -10.00 5.42
N LEU A 152 26.68 -10.69 6.17
CA LEU A 152 28.07 -10.93 5.78
C LEU A 152 28.18 -11.89 4.60
N LYS A 153 27.41 -12.98 4.60
CA LYS A 153 27.45 -14.01 3.56
C LYS A 153 26.93 -13.54 2.22
N GLY A 154 25.85 -12.75 2.22
CA GLY A 154 25.15 -12.37 0.98
C GLY A 154 25.43 -10.95 0.51
N ARG A 155 25.58 -10.00 1.44
CA ARG A 155 25.72 -8.57 1.11
C ARG A 155 24.67 -8.08 0.11
N ARG A 156 23.40 -8.39 0.37
CA ARG A 156 22.28 -8.05 -0.50
C ARG A 156 22.03 -6.54 -0.51
N THR A 157 21.83 -5.97 -1.71
CA THR A 157 21.46 -4.58 -1.95
C THR A 157 20.15 -4.50 -2.75
N GLY A 158 19.56 -3.32 -2.83
CA GLY A 158 18.34 -3.04 -3.58
C GLY A 158 18.45 -1.69 -4.30
N LEU A 159 19.35 -1.60 -5.27
CA LEU A 159 19.45 -0.44 -6.15
C LEU A 159 18.30 -0.47 -7.15
N GLY A 160 17.58 0.62 -7.25
CA GLY A 160 16.48 0.79 -8.18
C GLY A 160 16.43 2.18 -8.78
N ILE A 161 15.25 2.53 -9.29
CA ILE A 161 14.99 3.82 -9.92
C ILE A 161 13.71 4.46 -9.40
N THR A 162 13.55 5.74 -9.68
CA THR A 162 12.31 6.50 -9.57
C THR A 162 12.18 7.45 -10.76
N ALA A 163 11.02 8.04 -10.96
CA ALA A 163 10.75 9.02 -12.01
C ALA A 163 10.76 8.48 -13.45
N GLU A 164 10.46 7.20 -13.67
CA GLU A 164 10.42 6.66 -15.05
C GLU A 164 9.33 7.31 -15.89
N GLY A 165 8.14 7.51 -15.34
CA GLY A 165 7.05 8.20 -16.06
C GLY A 165 7.43 9.62 -16.49
N ASP A 166 8.11 10.38 -15.63
CA ASP A 166 8.56 11.72 -15.97
C ASP A 166 9.77 11.73 -16.91
N MET A 167 10.68 10.77 -16.79
CA MET A 167 11.77 10.59 -17.74
C MET A 167 11.22 10.38 -19.16
N LEU A 168 10.27 9.45 -19.31
CA LEU A 168 9.64 9.17 -20.61
C LEU A 168 8.93 10.41 -21.16
N ALA A 169 8.16 11.11 -20.31
CA ALA A 169 7.49 12.36 -20.69
C ALA A 169 8.48 13.44 -21.11
N ALA A 170 9.61 13.59 -20.39
CA ALA A 170 10.65 14.56 -20.69
C ALA A 170 11.38 14.29 -22.00
N LEU A 171 11.45 13.01 -22.41
CA LEU A 171 11.99 12.57 -23.70
C LEU A 171 10.96 12.63 -24.85
N GLY A 172 9.71 13.00 -24.57
CA GLY A 172 8.62 12.98 -25.55
C GLY A 172 8.11 11.57 -25.87
N LEU A 173 8.43 10.57 -25.06
CA LEU A 173 7.97 9.19 -25.19
C LEU A 173 6.67 9.00 -24.41
N ARG A 174 5.62 8.57 -25.07
CA ARG A 174 4.34 8.33 -24.40
C ARG A 174 4.41 7.02 -23.61
N TYR A 175 4.22 7.09 -22.31
CA TYR A 175 4.18 5.91 -21.45
C TYR A 175 3.22 4.84 -22.01
N GLY A 176 3.71 3.60 -22.12
CA GLY A 176 2.96 2.46 -22.67
C GLY A 176 3.00 2.31 -24.21
N SER A 177 3.67 3.22 -24.94
CA SER A 177 3.98 2.99 -26.37
C SER A 177 5.13 1.97 -26.52
N GLU A 178 5.24 1.33 -27.67
CA GLU A 178 6.32 0.38 -27.96
C GLU A 178 7.69 1.04 -27.81
N GLU A 179 7.86 2.27 -28.33
CA GLU A 179 9.11 3.02 -28.22
C GLU A 179 9.46 3.34 -26.75
N ALA A 180 8.45 3.64 -25.92
CA ALA A 180 8.68 3.88 -24.50
C ALA A 180 9.06 2.60 -23.76
N ILE A 181 8.47 1.46 -24.11
CA ILE A 181 8.80 0.15 -23.55
C ILE A 181 10.24 -0.23 -23.92
N ASP A 182 10.60 -0.10 -25.19
CA ASP A 182 11.96 -0.43 -25.67
C ASP A 182 13.02 0.46 -25.00
N PHE A 183 12.74 1.75 -24.86
CA PHE A 183 13.63 2.67 -24.17
C PHE A 183 13.75 2.36 -22.68
N ALA A 184 12.65 2.06 -21.99
CA ALA A 184 12.68 1.63 -20.60
C ALA A 184 13.51 0.35 -20.41
N VAL A 185 13.38 -0.61 -21.32
CA VAL A 185 14.21 -1.84 -21.32
C VAL A 185 15.68 -1.50 -21.49
N GLU A 186 16.06 -0.57 -22.38
CA GLU A 186 17.44 -0.13 -22.56
C GLU A 186 18.01 0.49 -21.28
N VAL A 187 17.25 1.35 -20.60
CA VAL A 187 17.65 1.97 -19.33
C VAL A 187 17.86 0.90 -18.25
N HIS A 188 16.91 -0.03 -18.08
CA HIS A 188 17.02 -1.09 -17.07
C HIS A 188 18.07 -2.14 -17.40
N LYS A 189 18.29 -2.45 -18.68
CA LYS A 189 19.42 -3.28 -19.12
C LYS A 189 20.74 -2.63 -18.76
N THR A 190 20.89 -1.33 -19.03
CA THR A 190 22.09 -0.56 -18.65
C THR A 190 22.30 -0.58 -17.15
N LEU A 191 21.24 -0.32 -16.36
CA LEU A 191 21.28 -0.41 -14.90
C LEU A 191 21.79 -1.79 -14.44
N ALA A 192 21.24 -2.86 -14.99
CA ALA A 192 21.59 -4.22 -14.60
C ALA A 192 23.04 -4.57 -14.94
N VAL A 193 23.44 -4.34 -16.17
CA VAL A 193 24.82 -4.65 -16.62
C VAL A 193 25.85 -3.87 -15.81
N GLU A 194 25.66 -2.58 -15.61
CA GLU A 194 26.61 -1.74 -14.89
C GLU A 194 26.61 -1.99 -13.37
N ALA A 195 25.47 -2.36 -12.77
CA ALA A 195 25.44 -2.79 -11.37
C ALA A 195 26.20 -4.11 -11.15
N TYR A 196 26.04 -5.08 -12.07
CA TYR A 196 26.81 -6.32 -12.04
C TYR A 196 28.29 -6.06 -12.25
N ARG A 197 28.65 -5.21 -13.20
CA ARG A 197 30.04 -4.75 -13.42
C ARG A 197 30.65 -4.13 -12.17
N ALA A 198 29.93 -3.18 -11.55
CA ALA A 198 30.36 -2.52 -10.33
C ALA A 198 30.58 -3.52 -9.18
N SER A 199 29.65 -4.48 -9.02
CA SER A 199 29.76 -5.52 -7.99
C SER A 199 30.96 -6.45 -8.22
N VAL A 200 31.27 -6.79 -9.45
CA VAL A 200 32.48 -7.56 -9.80
C VAL A 200 33.76 -6.76 -9.52
N MET A 201 33.79 -5.49 -9.90
CA MET A 201 34.97 -4.63 -9.63
C MET A 201 35.14 -4.39 -8.13
N MET A 202 34.07 -4.23 -7.35
CA MET A 202 34.16 -4.18 -5.88
C MET A 202 34.66 -5.51 -5.31
N ALA A 203 34.24 -6.65 -5.86
CA ALA A 203 34.76 -7.95 -5.41
C ALA A 203 36.26 -8.08 -5.64
N LYS A 204 36.82 -7.55 -6.74
CA LYS A 204 38.25 -7.48 -6.97
C LYS A 204 38.99 -6.72 -5.87
N ASP A 205 38.40 -5.62 -5.38
CA ASP A 205 39.04 -4.73 -4.40
C ASP A 205 38.75 -5.12 -2.94
N ARG A 206 37.57 -5.64 -2.66
CA ARG A 206 37.03 -5.88 -1.29
C ARG A 206 36.72 -7.35 -1.00
N GLY A 207 36.91 -8.25 -1.98
CA GLY A 207 36.52 -9.67 -1.91
C GLY A 207 35.04 -9.90 -2.30
N ALA A 208 34.78 -11.09 -2.78
CA ALA A 208 33.42 -11.54 -3.14
C ALA A 208 32.56 -11.72 -1.90
N PHE A 209 31.22 -11.79 -2.08
CA PHE A 209 30.32 -12.16 -1.00
C PHE A 209 30.61 -13.60 -0.51
N GLY A 210 30.34 -13.87 0.79
CA GLY A 210 30.94 -14.98 1.52
C GLY A 210 30.72 -16.39 0.96
N VAL A 211 29.62 -16.60 0.23
CA VAL A 211 29.26 -17.93 -0.33
C VAL A 211 29.32 -17.95 -1.87
N PHE A 212 29.94 -16.95 -2.49
CA PHE A 212 30.02 -16.86 -3.95
C PHE A 212 30.61 -18.13 -4.57
N ASN A 213 29.92 -18.65 -5.57
CA ASN A 213 30.39 -19.78 -6.39
C ASN A 213 29.82 -19.63 -7.81
N PHE A 214 30.67 -19.37 -8.78
CA PHE A 214 30.27 -19.15 -10.17
C PHE A 214 29.54 -20.35 -10.78
N GLU A 215 29.92 -21.58 -10.41
CA GLU A 215 29.31 -22.81 -10.93
C GLU A 215 27.83 -22.94 -10.48
N LYS A 216 27.50 -22.49 -9.27
CA LYS A 216 26.10 -22.49 -8.77
C LYS A 216 25.21 -21.54 -9.56
N GLU A 217 25.76 -20.48 -10.14
CA GLU A 217 25.02 -19.49 -10.91
C GLU A 217 24.89 -19.85 -12.40
N GLN A 218 25.61 -20.85 -12.87
CA GLN A 218 25.46 -21.35 -14.23
C GLN A 218 24.04 -21.91 -14.44
N GLY A 219 23.39 -21.42 -15.49
CA GLY A 219 22.01 -21.78 -15.80
C GLY A 219 20.94 -20.88 -15.12
N ASN A 220 21.34 -19.94 -14.24
CA ASN A 220 20.39 -18.92 -13.77
C ASN A 220 20.06 -17.96 -14.92
N PRO A 221 18.76 -17.75 -15.24
CA PRO A 221 18.37 -16.93 -16.40
C PRO A 221 18.80 -15.46 -16.30
N MET A 222 18.77 -14.89 -15.09
CA MET A 222 19.22 -13.49 -14.90
C MET A 222 20.72 -13.34 -15.18
N VAL A 223 21.55 -14.20 -14.59
CA VAL A 223 23.00 -14.21 -14.83
C VAL A 223 23.29 -14.48 -16.30
N GLY A 224 22.57 -15.41 -16.93
CA GLY A 224 22.69 -15.70 -18.36
C GLY A 224 22.50 -14.46 -19.23
N ARG A 225 21.44 -13.68 -18.99
CA ARG A 225 21.16 -12.42 -19.72
C ARG A 225 22.25 -11.36 -19.51
N ILE A 226 22.77 -11.23 -18.29
CA ILE A 226 23.89 -10.31 -18.00
C ILE A 226 25.14 -10.71 -18.79
N LEU A 227 25.50 -12.00 -18.79
CA LEU A 227 26.68 -12.50 -19.48
C LEU A 227 26.52 -12.51 -21.01
N GLU A 228 25.31 -12.55 -21.53
CA GLU A 228 25.00 -12.35 -22.94
C GLU A 228 25.16 -10.87 -23.33
N ALA A 229 24.70 -9.96 -22.51
CA ALA A 229 24.78 -8.52 -22.75
C ALA A 229 26.20 -7.94 -22.56
N ALA A 230 27.00 -8.54 -21.68
CA ALA A 230 28.38 -8.14 -21.36
C ALA A 230 29.26 -9.38 -21.18
N PRO A 231 29.72 -10.02 -22.28
CA PRO A 231 30.44 -11.29 -22.23
C PRO A 231 31.76 -11.25 -21.45
N GLU A 232 32.40 -10.09 -21.39
CA GLU A 232 33.64 -9.85 -20.65
C GLU A 232 33.48 -10.04 -19.14
N LEU A 233 32.24 -9.90 -18.61
CA LEU A 233 31.97 -10.12 -17.19
C LEU A 233 32.13 -11.60 -16.80
N ARG A 234 32.06 -12.54 -17.73
CA ARG A 234 32.24 -13.98 -17.44
C ARG A 234 33.60 -14.26 -16.83
N GLU A 235 34.65 -13.83 -17.49
CA GLU A 235 36.03 -14.04 -17.02
C GLU A 235 36.27 -13.30 -15.71
N LEU A 236 35.78 -12.06 -15.62
CA LEU A 236 35.95 -11.26 -14.41
C LEU A 236 35.21 -11.87 -13.22
N MET A 237 33.98 -12.40 -13.41
CA MET A 237 33.23 -13.10 -12.36
C MET A 237 33.90 -14.42 -11.95
N GLN A 238 34.47 -15.15 -12.88
CA GLN A 238 35.23 -16.36 -12.56
C GLN A 238 36.49 -16.05 -11.74
N GLN A 239 37.16 -14.94 -12.05
CA GLN A 239 38.39 -14.56 -11.40
C GLN A 239 38.20 -13.90 -10.04
N TYR A 240 37.22 -12.99 -9.91
CA TYR A 240 37.06 -12.12 -8.75
C TYR A 240 35.75 -12.39 -7.96
N GLY A 241 34.79 -13.05 -8.59
CA GLY A 241 33.44 -13.17 -8.02
C GLY A 241 32.61 -11.90 -8.15
N ARG A 242 31.56 -11.79 -7.35
CA ARG A 242 30.73 -10.59 -7.15
C ARG A 242 30.71 -10.21 -5.68
N ARG A 243 30.57 -8.91 -5.39
CA ARG A 243 30.51 -8.38 -4.03
C ARG A 243 29.15 -8.61 -3.35
N ASN A 244 28.06 -8.67 -4.14
CA ASN A 244 26.67 -8.69 -3.67
C ASN A 244 25.92 -9.85 -4.32
N ILE A 245 25.15 -10.60 -3.53
CA ILE A 245 24.39 -11.79 -3.98
C ILE A 245 23.23 -11.41 -4.92
N ALA A 246 22.55 -10.28 -4.62
CA ALA A 246 21.53 -9.66 -5.46
C ALA A 246 21.58 -8.14 -5.28
N MET A 247 21.19 -7.37 -6.29
CA MET A 247 21.52 -5.97 -6.37
C MET A 247 20.36 -5.05 -6.72
N LEU A 248 19.40 -5.50 -7.51
CA LEU A 248 18.43 -4.63 -8.19
C LEU A 248 17.00 -4.89 -7.75
N THR A 249 16.27 -3.82 -7.48
CA THR A 249 14.84 -3.89 -7.15
C THR A 249 14.12 -2.62 -7.57
N ILE A 250 12.83 -2.71 -7.87
CA ILE A 250 12.01 -1.53 -8.11
C ILE A 250 11.03 -1.38 -6.95
N ALA A 251 11.42 -0.54 -6.01
CA ALA A 251 10.60 -0.17 -4.86
C ALA A 251 9.51 0.84 -5.24
N PRO A 252 8.42 0.98 -4.43
CA PRO A 252 7.37 1.96 -4.70
C PRO A 252 7.86 3.41 -4.73
N THR A 253 8.90 3.76 -3.98
CA THR A 253 9.47 5.12 -3.85
C THR A 253 8.45 6.23 -3.53
N GLY A 254 7.32 5.90 -2.88
CA GLY A 254 6.21 6.82 -2.68
C GLY A 254 6.61 8.13 -2.00
N THR A 255 7.28 8.07 -0.84
CA THR A 255 7.73 9.26 -0.10
C THR A 255 8.89 9.99 -0.82
N THR A 256 9.87 9.25 -1.34
CA THR A 256 11.03 9.84 -2.01
C THR A 256 10.65 10.54 -3.32
N SER A 257 9.67 10.01 -4.07
CA SER A 257 9.15 10.67 -5.26
C SER A 257 8.40 11.97 -4.96
N LEU A 258 7.69 12.04 -3.82
CA LEU A 258 7.09 13.30 -3.35
C LEU A 258 8.17 14.34 -3.01
N MET A 259 9.27 13.93 -2.38
CA MET A 259 10.40 14.84 -2.08
C MET A 259 11.11 15.31 -3.36
N SER A 260 11.31 14.42 -4.33
CA SER A 260 11.91 14.76 -5.64
C SER A 260 10.93 15.40 -6.61
N GLN A 261 9.63 15.45 -6.28
CA GLN A 261 8.56 16.01 -7.10
C GLN A 261 8.45 15.35 -8.48
N THR A 262 8.50 14.02 -8.46
CA THR A 262 8.49 13.16 -9.66
C THR A 262 7.48 12.03 -9.53
N THR A 263 7.31 11.25 -10.60
CA THR A 263 6.59 9.97 -10.56
C THR A 263 7.36 8.92 -9.76
N SER A 264 6.66 7.90 -9.24
CA SER A 264 7.22 6.87 -8.34
C SER A 264 7.64 5.63 -9.13
N GLY A 265 8.83 5.08 -8.85
CA GLY A 265 9.29 3.83 -9.47
C GLY A 265 9.12 3.84 -10.99
N ILE A 266 8.54 2.76 -11.53
CA ILE A 266 8.14 2.66 -12.94
C ILE A 266 6.69 3.11 -13.20
N GLU A 267 6.04 3.76 -12.23
CA GLU A 267 4.66 4.19 -12.39
C GLU A 267 4.54 5.40 -13.33
N PRO A 268 3.47 5.48 -14.14
CA PRO A 268 3.14 6.71 -14.83
C PRO A 268 2.68 7.79 -13.86
N VAL A 269 2.53 9.03 -14.34
CA VAL A 269 1.88 10.07 -13.54
C VAL A 269 0.45 9.63 -13.19
N PHE A 270 0.07 9.77 -11.93
CA PHE A 270 -1.29 9.43 -11.52
C PHE A 270 -2.30 10.39 -12.16
N ARG A 271 -2.10 11.70 -11.96
CA ARG A 271 -2.84 12.79 -12.62
C ARG A 271 -1.94 14.00 -12.77
N PRO A 272 -1.81 14.59 -13.97
CA PRO A 272 -1.03 15.82 -14.15
C PRO A 272 -1.63 17.00 -13.39
N VAL A 273 -2.96 16.97 -13.21
CA VAL A 273 -3.74 18.01 -12.54
C VAL A 273 -4.94 17.40 -11.83
N TYR A 274 -5.26 17.88 -10.63
CA TYR A 274 -6.50 17.57 -9.91
C TYR A 274 -6.96 18.74 -9.05
N LYS A 275 -8.26 18.82 -8.76
CA LYS A 275 -8.82 19.80 -7.80
C LYS A 275 -8.76 19.22 -6.38
N ARG A 276 -8.31 20.03 -5.44
CA ARG A 276 -8.31 19.72 -4.01
C ARG A 276 -9.22 20.69 -3.29
N ARG A 277 -9.94 20.22 -2.28
CA ARG A 277 -10.73 21.03 -1.37
C ARG A 277 -10.00 21.20 -0.06
N ARG A 278 -9.94 22.43 0.44
CA ARG A 278 -9.47 22.76 1.78
C ARG A 278 -10.57 23.52 2.51
N LYS A 279 -10.90 23.08 3.72
CA LYS A 279 -11.81 23.84 4.60
C LYS A 279 -11.21 25.21 4.93
N ILE A 280 -12.03 26.25 4.89
CA ILE A 280 -11.63 27.59 5.32
C ILE A 280 -11.60 27.60 6.84
N ASN A 281 -10.45 27.91 7.42
CA ASN A 281 -10.32 28.06 8.85
C ASN A 281 -10.70 29.49 9.29
N PRO A 282 -11.09 29.73 10.55
CA PRO A 282 -11.40 31.06 11.06
C PRO A 282 -10.27 32.10 10.94
N SER A 283 -9.03 31.61 10.75
CA SER A 283 -7.83 32.43 10.50
C SER A 283 -7.71 32.94 9.06
N ASP A 284 -8.42 32.32 8.12
CA ASP A 284 -8.35 32.65 6.68
C ASP A 284 -9.32 33.79 6.32
N LYS A 285 -9.14 34.99 6.95
CA LYS A 285 -10.11 36.10 6.95
C LYS A 285 -10.44 36.71 5.57
N ASP A 286 -9.56 36.51 4.57
CA ASP A 286 -9.69 37.15 3.26
C ASP A 286 -10.02 36.18 2.12
N GLN A 287 -10.36 34.92 2.44
CA GLN A 287 -10.62 33.91 1.43
C GLN A 287 -12.12 33.72 1.16
N VAL A 288 -12.50 33.86 -0.11
CA VAL A 288 -13.88 33.63 -0.58
C VAL A 288 -14.08 32.13 -0.81
N ALA A 289 -15.15 31.57 -0.24
CA ALA A 289 -15.49 30.18 -0.45
C ALA A 289 -15.84 29.91 -1.92
N SER A 290 -15.17 28.93 -2.53
CA SER A 290 -15.53 28.43 -3.86
C SER A 290 -16.57 27.29 -3.80
N PHE A 291 -16.74 26.68 -2.64
CA PHE A 291 -17.70 25.62 -2.38
C PHE A 291 -18.22 25.71 -0.93
N VAL A 292 -19.52 25.52 -0.77
CA VAL A 292 -20.17 25.36 0.53
C VAL A 292 -20.86 24.02 0.54
N ASP A 293 -20.61 23.20 1.55
CA ASP A 293 -21.23 21.89 1.65
C ASP A 293 -22.67 21.96 2.22
N GLU A 294 -23.32 20.79 2.29
CA GLU A 294 -24.71 20.69 2.80
C GLU A 294 -24.85 21.08 4.29
N THR A 295 -23.74 21.15 5.03
CA THR A 295 -23.70 21.55 6.45
C THR A 295 -23.40 23.05 6.62
N GLY A 296 -23.18 23.78 5.53
CA GLY A 296 -22.83 25.21 5.54
C GLY A 296 -21.33 25.46 5.75
N GLU A 297 -20.49 24.43 5.76
CA GLU A 297 -19.05 24.59 5.86
C GLU A 297 -18.45 25.11 4.55
N LYS A 298 -17.54 26.04 4.67
CA LYS A 298 -16.92 26.75 3.55
C LYS A 298 -15.58 26.13 3.16
N PHE A 299 -15.41 25.89 1.87
CA PHE A 299 -14.20 25.31 1.29
C PHE A 299 -13.67 26.18 0.16
N ILE A 300 -12.35 26.10 -0.04
CA ILE A 300 -11.67 26.59 -1.22
C ILE A 300 -11.30 25.39 -2.07
N GLU A 301 -11.64 25.47 -3.35
CA GLU A 301 -11.15 24.56 -4.37
C GLU A 301 -9.95 25.21 -5.08
N TYR A 302 -8.88 24.45 -5.22
CA TYR A 302 -7.70 24.88 -5.96
C TYR A 302 -7.12 23.73 -6.75
N TYR A 303 -6.42 24.07 -7.85
CA TYR A 303 -5.73 23.10 -8.66
C TYR A 303 -4.40 22.71 -8.02
N VAL A 304 -4.13 21.41 -8.00
CA VAL A 304 -2.81 20.85 -7.68
C VAL A 304 -2.25 20.26 -8.96
N TYR A 305 -1.07 20.74 -9.32
CA TYR A 305 -0.37 20.37 -10.53
C TYR A 305 0.80 19.46 -10.21
N HIS A 306 1.03 18.45 -11.07
CA HIS A 306 2.27 17.71 -11.05
C HIS A 306 3.44 18.63 -11.43
N HIS A 307 4.52 18.61 -10.67
CA HIS A 307 5.61 19.58 -10.85
C HIS A 307 6.24 19.52 -12.24
N GLN A 308 6.43 18.32 -12.78
CA GLN A 308 7.04 18.18 -14.09
C GLN A 308 6.10 18.62 -15.22
N PHE A 309 4.78 18.54 -15.02
CA PHE A 309 3.81 19.15 -15.93
C PHE A 309 3.93 20.68 -15.97
N VAL A 310 4.14 21.32 -14.81
CA VAL A 310 4.37 22.77 -14.75
C VAL A 310 5.66 23.14 -15.47
N LYS A 311 6.75 22.40 -15.24
CA LYS A 311 8.03 22.62 -15.95
C LYS A 311 7.90 22.45 -17.46
N TRP A 312 7.16 21.41 -17.90
CA TRP A 312 6.85 21.24 -19.32
C TRP A 312 6.13 22.47 -19.88
N ALA A 313 5.14 22.97 -19.14
CA ALA A 313 4.38 24.15 -19.54
C ALA A 313 5.25 25.39 -19.69
N GLU A 314 6.13 25.67 -18.71
CA GLU A 314 7.09 26.78 -18.76
C GLU A 314 8.01 26.69 -19.98
N ILE A 315 8.61 25.53 -20.22
CA ILE A 315 9.53 25.29 -21.35
C ILE A 315 8.82 25.48 -22.70
N ASN A 316 7.53 25.12 -22.78
CA ASN A 316 6.74 25.22 -24.01
C ASN A 316 5.95 26.53 -24.12
N GLY A 317 6.28 27.55 -23.30
CA GLY A 317 5.80 28.91 -23.44
C GLY A 317 4.40 29.19 -22.89
N TYR A 318 3.86 28.33 -22.03
CA TYR A 318 2.60 28.58 -21.34
C TYR A 318 2.81 29.54 -20.15
N ASP A 319 1.84 30.42 -19.90
CA ASP A 319 1.84 31.32 -18.74
C ASP A 319 1.45 30.55 -17.47
N THR A 320 2.43 30.08 -16.72
CA THR A 320 2.22 29.30 -15.49
C THR A 320 1.72 30.14 -14.32
N SER A 321 1.80 31.47 -14.38
CA SER A 321 1.27 32.37 -13.33
C SER A 321 -0.26 32.30 -13.22
N ARG A 322 -0.93 31.91 -14.30
CA ARG A 322 -2.40 31.83 -14.40
C ARG A 322 -2.98 30.44 -14.09
N LEU A 323 -2.17 29.46 -13.74
CA LEU A 323 -2.62 28.06 -13.57
C LEU A 323 -3.76 27.89 -12.54
N GLN A 324 -3.86 28.75 -11.52
CA GLN A 324 -4.96 28.69 -10.55
C GLN A 324 -6.27 29.33 -11.06
N THR A 325 -6.18 30.15 -12.10
CA THR A 325 -7.31 30.90 -12.68
C THR A 325 -7.63 30.46 -14.11
N ILE A 326 -6.93 29.44 -14.62
CA ILE A 326 -7.13 28.90 -15.97
C ILE A 326 -8.55 28.33 -16.13
N THR A 327 -9.15 28.54 -17.28
CA THR A 327 -10.45 27.93 -17.58
C THR A 327 -10.32 26.42 -17.82
N GLU A 328 -11.41 25.68 -17.61
CA GLU A 328 -11.42 24.23 -17.84
C GLU A 328 -11.10 23.89 -19.32
N GLN A 329 -11.52 24.74 -20.26
CA GLN A 329 -11.23 24.54 -21.69
C GLN A 329 -9.73 24.75 -21.98
N GLU A 330 -9.13 25.85 -21.52
CA GLU A 330 -7.70 26.12 -21.70
C GLU A 330 -6.84 25.03 -21.05
N LEU A 331 -7.25 24.54 -19.86
CA LEU A 331 -6.58 23.44 -19.17
C LEU A 331 -6.65 22.13 -19.97
N ASP A 332 -7.82 21.82 -20.55
CA ASP A 332 -7.99 20.60 -21.36
C ASP A 332 -7.15 20.67 -22.64
N GLU A 333 -7.07 21.83 -23.30
CA GLU A 333 -6.20 22.05 -24.47
C GLU A 333 -4.72 21.89 -24.09
N MET A 334 -4.30 22.44 -22.95
CA MET A 334 -2.93 22.32 -22.45
C MET A 334 -2.59 20.87 -22.09
N LEU A 335 -3.50 20.13 -21.44
CA LEU A 335 -3.33 18.72 -21.14
C LEU A 335 -3.19 17.89 -22.41
N LYS A 336 -4.01 18.15 -23.46
CA LYS A 336 -3.93 17.47 -24.75
C LYS A 336 -2.61 17.70 -25.48
N ALA A 337 -2.01 18.87 -25.31
CA ALA A 337 -0.72 19.21 -25.91
C ALA A 337 0.47 18.61 -25.13
N SER A 338 0.26 18.18 -23.90
CA SER A 338 1.33 17.70 -23.01
C SER A 338 1.76 16.25 -23.30
N PRO A 339 2.99 15.87 -22.96
CA PRO A 339 3.45 14.48 -23.06
C PRO A 339 2.72 13.52 -22.10
N TYR A 340 1.95 14.08 -21.16
CA TYR A 340 1.13 13.31 -20.20
C TYR A 340 -0.27 12.96 -20.77
N HIS A 341 -0.61 13.43 -21.97
CA HIS A 341 -1.90 13.11 -22.60
C HIS A 341 -2.03 11.62 -22.87
N LYS A 342 -3.09 11.01 -22.33
CA LYS A 342 -3.33 9.54 -22.41
C LYS A 342 -2.16 8.70 -21.91
N ALA A 343 -1.37 9.25 -20.98
CA ALA A 343 -0.23 8.60 -20.34
C ALA A 343 -0.34 8.62 -18.81
N THR A 344 -1.56 8.81 -18.29
CA THR A 344 -1.83 8.75 -16.85
C THR A 344 -2.15 7.34 -16.38
N ALA A 345 -2.07 7.10 -15.08
CA ALA A 345 -2.33 5.78 -14.51
C ALA A 345 -3.69 5.16 -14.90
N ASN A 346 -4.70 6.01 -15.14
CA ASN A 346 -6.05 5.58 -15.52
C ASN A 346 -6.29 5.51 -17.03
N ASP A 347 -5.42 6.13 -17.86
CA ASP A 347 -5.58 6.22 -19.31
C ASP A 347 -4.79 5.14 -20.05
N ILE A 348 -3.75 4.60 -19.41
CA ILE A 348 -2.84 3.63 -20.04
C ILE A 348 -3.54 2.30 -20.19
N ASP A 349 -3.37 1.69 -21.37
CA ASP A 349 -3.75 0.30 -21.61
C ASP A 349 -3.02 -0.60 -20.58
N TRP A 350 -3.79 -1.35 -19.83
CA TRP A 350 -3.27 -2.25 -18.80
C TRP A 350 -2.39 -3.38 -19.40
N VAL A 351 -2.65 -3.82 -20.64
CA VAL A 351 -1.83 -4.79 -21.36
C VAL A 351 -0.44 -4.21 -21.62
N ALA A 352 -0.37 -2.99 -22.13
CA ALA A 352 0.90 -2.30 -22.37
C ALA A 352 1.69 -2.11 -21.07
N LYS A 353 1.02 -1.70 -19.98
CA LYS A 353 1.63 -1.54 -18.66
C LYS A 353 2.22 -2.85 -18.14
N VAL A 354 1.48 -3.94 -18.20
CA VAL A 354 1.93 -5.27 -17.75
C VAL A 354 3.07 -5.81 -18.61
N LYS A 355 3.01 -5.62 -19.94
CA LYS A 355 4.09 -6.00 -20.85
C LYS A 355 5.37 -5.21 -20.54
N MET A 356 5.26 -3.92 -20.29
CA MET A 356 6.39 -3.08 -19.87
C MET A 356 7.02 -3.60 -18.58
N GLN A 357 6.21 -3.88 -17.55
CA GLN A 357 6.67 -4.48 -16.30
C GLN A 357 7.41 -5.81 -16.56
N GLY A 358 6.84 -6.72 -17.35
CA GLY A 358 7.45 -8.00 -17.68
C GLY A 358 8.78 -7.86 -18.45
N ALA A 359 8.85 -6.89 -19.37
CA ALA A 359 10.07 -6.61 -20.12
C ALA A 359 11.18 -6.04 -19.20
N ILE A 360 10.86 -5.12 -18.31
CA ILE A 360 11.77 -4.57 -17.30
C ILE A 360 12.18 -5.65 -16.29
N GLN A 361 11.25 -6.53 -15.86
CA GLN A 361 11.53 -7.58 -14.87
C GLN A 361 12.69 -8.50 -15.27
N LYS A 362 12.94 -8.67 -16.57
CA LYS A 362 14.08 -9.44 -17.07
C LYS A 362 15.44 -8.87 -16.67
N TRP A 363 15.49 -7.59 -16.29
CA TRP A 363 16.68 -6.86 -15.89
C TRP A 363 16.71 -6.48 -14.41
N VAL A 364 15.82 -7.07 -13.60
CA VAL A 364 15.74 -6.85 -12.15
C VAL A 364 15.84 -8.21 -11.45
N ASP A 365 16.91 -8.43 -10.72
CA ASP A 365 17.18 -9.72 -10.05
C ASP A 365 16.25 -10.00 -8.86
N HIS A 366 15.82 -8.97 -8.11
CA HIS A 366 14.70 -9.10 -7.19
C HIS A 366 13.35 -9.01 -7.94
N SER A 367 12.45 -8.15 -7.50
CA SER A 367 11.12 -7.99 -8.10
C SER A 367 10.79 -6.51 -8.29
N ILE A 368 9.57 -6.25 -8.75
CA ILE A 368 9.05 -4.92 -9.04
C ILE A 368 7.75 -4.72 -8.27
N SER A 369 7.67 -3.64 -7.49
CA SER A 369 6.41 -3.19 -6.91
C SER A 369 5.71 -2.25 -7.88
N VAL A 370 4.55 -2.69 -8.38
CA VAL A 370 3.74 -1.92 -9.32
C VAL A 370 2.26 -2.20 -9.12
N THR A 371 1.42 -1.21 -9.40
CA THR A 371 -0.03 -1.34 -9.35
C THR A 371 -0.66 -1.07 -10.70
N VAL A 372 -1.47 -2.00 -11.19
CA VAL A 372 -2.31 -1.80 -12.37
C VAL A 372 -3.60 -1.10 -11.94
N ASN A 373 -3.75 0.17 -12.33
CA ASN A 373 -4.96 0.93 -12.06
C ASN A 373 -6.00 0.65 -13.13
N LEU A 374 -7.24 0.38 -12.71
CA LEU A 374 -8.35 0.04 -13.57
C LEU A 374 -9.55 0.96 -13.30
N PRO A 375 -10.31 1.34 -14.34
CA PRO A 375 -11.56 2.08 -14.17
C PRO A 375 -12.58 1.32 -13.30
N ASN A 376 -13.56 2.05 -12.77
CA ASN A 376 -14.59 1.48 -11.89
C ASN A 376 -15.46 0.42 -12.56
N GLU A 377 -15.77 0.59 -13.85
CA GLU A 377 -16.72 -0.23 -14.61
C GLU A 377 -16.15 -1.54 -15.15
N VAL A 378 -14.89 -1.86 -14.84
CA VAL A 378 -14.26 -3.09 -15.33
C VAL A 378 -14.87 -4.34 -14.70
N SER A 379 -14.94 -5.41 -15.47
CA SER A 379 -15.43 -6.71 -15.01
C SER A 379 -14.39 -7.49 -14.24
N GLU A 380 -14.82 -8.54 -13.54
CA GLU A 380 -13.93 -9.49 -12.85
C GLU A 380 -13.05 -10.25 -13.86
N GLU A 381 -13.57 -10.56 -15.05
CA GLU A 381 -12.83 -11.24 -16.12
C GLU A 381 -11.62 -10.41 -16.56
N LEU A 382 -11.77 -9.07 -16.66
CA LEU A 382 -10.64 -8.20 -16.99
C LEU A 382 -9.53 -8.27 -15.92
N VAL A 383 -9.90 -8.31 -14.64
CA VAL A 383 -8.92 -8.50 -13.56
C VAL A 383 -8.21 -9.84 -13.68
N ALA A 384 -8.95 -10.92 -14.02
CA ALA A 384 -8.35 -12.23 -14.28
C ALA A 384 -7.35 -12.19 -15.45
N ASP A 385 -7.69 -11.47 -16.53
CA ASP A 385 -6.82 -11.30 -17.69
C ASP A 385 -5.56 -10.51 -17.35
N VAL A 386 -5.66 -9.46 -16.51
CA VAL A 386 -4.48 -8.73 -16.01
C VAL A 386 -3.51 -9.67 -15.27
N TYR A 387 -4.02 -10.47 -14.33
CA TYR A 387 -3.16 -11.40 -13.59
C TYR A 387 -2.54 -12.46 -14.50
N ARG A 388 -3.31 -13.01 -15.45
CA ARG A 388 -2.81 -14.00 -16.42
C ARG A 388 -1.73 -13.39 -17.31
N THR A 389 -1.99 -12.20 -17.88
CA THR A 389 -1.03 -11.50 -18.74
C THR A 389 0.26 -11.18 -17.98
N ALA A 390 0.17 -10.78 -16.71
CA ALA A 390 1.36 -10.54 -15.88
C ALA A 390 2.20 -11.81 -15.71
N TRP A 391 1.57 -12.94 -15.43
CA TRP A 391 2.26 -14.23 -15.33
C TRP A 391 2.90 -14.64 -16.66
N GLU A 392 2.16 -14.57 -17.77
CA GLU A 392 2.65 -14.90 -19.13
C GLU A 392 3.77 -13.97 -19.59
N SER A 393 3.76 -12.70 -19.16
CA SER A 393 4.81 -11.72 -19.45
C SER A 393 6.07 -11.90 -18.59
N GLY A 394 6.06 -12.84 -17.65
CA GLY A 394 7.21 -13.12 -16.78
C GLY A 394 7.37 -12.15 -15.61
N CYS A 395 6.32 -11.44 -15.22
CA CYS A 395 6.32 -10.67 -13.97
C CYS A 395 6.51 -11.61 -12.77
N LYS A 396 7.14 -11.13 -11.71
CA LYS A 396 7.27 -11.85 -10.43
C LYS A 396 6.11 -11.59 -9.47
N GLY A 397 5.33 -10.55 -9.72
CA GLY A 397 4.13 -10.21 -8.99
C GLY A 397 3.35 -9.11 -9.66
N VAL A 398 2.09 -8.93 -9.27
CA VAL A 398 1.23 -7.85 -9.73
C VAL A 398 0.16 -7.52 -8.70
N THR A 399 -0.17 -6.24 -8.58
CA THR A 399 -1.27 -5.73 -7.78
C THR A 399 -2.23 -4.96 -8.68
N VAL A 400 -3.52 -5.10 -8.44
CA VAL A 400 -4.56 -4.37 -9.18
C VAL A 400 -5.27 -3.42 -8.22
N TYR A 401 -5.56 -2.22 -8.69
CA TYR A 401 -6.41 -1.26 -8.01
C TYR A 401 -7.53 -0.81 -8.96
N ARG A 402 -8.77 -1.10 -8.61
CA ARG A 402 -9.94 -0.63 -9.35
C ARG A 402 -10.51 0.62 -8.69
N ASP A 403 -10.75 1.67 -9.46
CA ASP A 403 -11.32 2.91 -8.95
C ASP A 403 -12.60 2.64 -8.16
N GLY A 404 -12.66 3.20 -6.93
CA GLY A 404 -13.79 3.06 -6.04
C GLY A 404 -13.96 1.70 -5.35
N CYS A 405 -12.99 0.79 -5.46
CA CYS A 405 -12.98 -0.45 -4.66
C CYS A 405 -12.60 -0.19 -3.19
N ARG A 406 -11.99 0.94 -2.91
CA ARG A 406 -11.72 1.47 -1.55
C ARG A 406 -12.19 2.92 -1.46
N ASP A 407 -12.59 3.38 -0.29
CA ASP A 407 -12.95 4.78 -0.09
C ASP A 407 -11.71 5.66 -0.28
N GLY A 408 -11.69 6.41 -1.38
CA GLY A 408 -10.57 7.25 -1.78
C GLY A 408 -10.73 8.69 -1.31
N VAL A 409 -9.60 9.32 -0.98
CA VAL A 409 -9.52 10.73 -0.55
C VAL A 409 -9.52 11.71 -1.74
N LEU A 410 -9.35 11.22 -2.99
CA LEU A 410 -9.24 12.06 -4.19
C LEU A 410 -10.58 12.13 -4.94
N LEU A 411 -11.05 13.34 -5.20
CA LEU A 411 -12.26 13.60 -5.98
C LEU A 411 -11.91 13.83 -7.44
N ASP A 412 -12.67 13.21 -8.35
CA ASP A 412 -12.48 13.40 -9.79
C ASP A 412 -13.03 14.75 -10.26
N VAL A 413 -12.27 15.45 -11.12
CA VAL A 413 -12.67 16.72 -11.74
C VAL A 413 -13.86 16.54 -12.70
N LYS A 414 -14.05 15.34 -13.26
CA LYS A 414 -15.10 15.02 -14.23
C LYS A 414 -16.38 14.45 -13.64
N SER A 415 -16.49 14.25 -12.32
CA SER A 415 -17.73 13.75 -11.73
C SER A 415 -18.79 14.85 -11.55
N LYS A 416 -19.18 15.51 -12.62
CA LYS A 416 -20.54 16.05 -12.69
C LYS A 416 -21.47 14.85 -12.92
N GLY A 417 -22.13 14.40 -11.88
CA GLY A 417 -23.36 13.65 -12.01
C GLY A 417 -23.32 12.14 -11.85
N ASN A 418 -22.57 11.61 -10.89
CA ASN A 418 -23.11 10.44 -10.20
C ASN A 418 -23.61 10.93 -8.82
N ALA A 419 -24.86 11.38 -8.83
CA ALA A 419 -25.62 11.49 -7.59
C ALA A 419 -25.40 10.16 -6.85
N LYS A 420 -24.80 10.23 -5.65
CA LYS A 420 -24.86 9.14 -4.68
C LYS A 420 -26.31 8.64 -4.75
N LYS A 421 -26.55 7.40 -5.15
CA LYS A 421 -27.85 6.78 -4.97
C LYS A 421 -28.13 6.90 -3.48
N LYS A 422 -28.99 7.87 -3.14
CA LYS A 422 -29.51 8.03 -1.79
C LYS A 422 -30.07 6.68 -1.42
N CYS A 423 -29.61 6.11 -0.31
CA CYS A 423 -30.38 5.08 0.34
C CYS A 423 -31.77 5.67 0.57
N ASP A 424 -32.75 5.26 -0.21
CA ASP A 424 -34.15 5.64 -0.03
C ASP A 424 -34.63 5.01 1.27
N ASP A 425 -34.42 5.74 2.37
CA ASP A 425 -35.14 5.49 3.63
C ASP A 425 -36.40 6.36 3.60
N ASN A 426 -37.45 5.79 3.08
CA ASN A 426 -38.79 6.33 3.20
C ASN A 426 -39.24 6.23 4.65
N GLN A 427 -38.62 6.99 5.57
CA GLN A 427 -39.16 7.15 6.94
C GLN A 427 -38.66 8.43 7.64
N THR A 428 -39.52 8.98 8.44
CA THR A 428 -39.65 10.29 9.05
C THR A 428 -38.51 10.76 9.98
N ILE A 429 -37.51 9.94 10.28
CA ILE A 429 -36.31 10.34 11.05
C ILE A 429 -35.08 9.82 10.35
N ARG A 430 -34.44 10.69 9.54
CA ARG A 430 -33.17 10.36 8.87
C ARG A 430 -32.04 10.29 9.89
N ARG A 431 -31.43 9.11 10.04
CA ARG A 431 -30.16 8.98 10.76
C ARG A 431 -29.07 9.76 10.04
N PRO A 432 -28.32 10.67 10.72
CA PRO A 432 -27.13 11.28 10.17
C PRO A 432 -26.08 10.22 9.74
N GLU A 433 -25.25 10.52 8.75
CA GLU A 433 -24.18 9.62 8.31
C GLU A 433 -23.18 9.34 9.44
N SER A 434 -22.87 10.34 10.26
CA SER A 434 -22.02 10.24 11.45
C SER A 434 -22.77 10.70 12.68
N ILE A 435 -22.70 9.94 13.76
CA ILE A 435 -23.26 10.33 15.06
C ILE A 435 -22.22 10.12 16.16
N PRO A 436 -22.13 11.03 17.15
CA PRO A 436 -21.28 10.85 18.32
C PRO A 436 -21.68 9.58 19.08
N ALA A 437 -20.71 8.86 19.62
CA ALA A 437 -20.95 7.65 20.38
C ALA A 437 -20.06 7.53 21.61
N ASP A 438 -20.63 7.02 22.68
CA ASP A 438 -19.88 6.64 23.87
C ASP A 438 -19.56 5.16 23.87
N ILE A 439 -18.43 4.80 24.46
CA ILE A 439 -17.97 3.41 24.60
C ILE A 439 -18.20 2.96 26.04
N VAL A 440 -18.92 1.86 26.20
CA VAL A 440 -19.07 1.20 27.50
C VAL A 440 -18.54 -0.22 27.43
N ARG A 441 -17.57 -0.55 28.27
CA ARG A 441 -16.98 -1.90 28.37
C ARG A 441 -17.62 -2.64 29.54
N PHE A 442 -17.93 -3.91 29.34
CA PHE A 442 -18.57 -4.75 30.36
C PHE A 442 -18.14 -6.21 30.21
N LYS A 443 -18.50 -7.04 31.15
CA LYS A 443 -18.32 -8.50 31.09
C LYS A 443 -19.65 -9.18 30.74
N ASN A 444 -19.58 -10.19 29.87
CA ASN A 444 -20.65 -11.16 29.66
C ASN A 444 -20.07 -12.54 30.00
N GLY A 445 -20.44 -13.08 31.16
CA GLY A 445 -19.74 -14.20 31.74
C GLY A 445 -18.27 -13.87 32.05
N LYS A 446 -17.35 -14.60 31.46
CA LYS A 446 -15.90 -14.38 31.58
C LYS A 446 -15.31 -13.49 30.46
N GLU A 447 -16.09 -13.20 29.44
CA GLU A 447 -15.65 -12.52 28.23
C GLU A 447 -15.71 -11.00 28.36
N ASP A 448 -14.79 -10.30 27.70
CA ASP A 448 -14.80 -8.85 27.59
C ASP A 448 -15.67 -8.41 26.41
N TRP A 449 -16.62 -7.52 26.73
CA TRP A 449 -17.60 -7.00 25.78
C TRP A 449 -17.58 -5.48 25.72
N ILE A 450 -18.08 -4.94 24.61
CA ILE A 450 -18.14 -3.52 24.32
C ILE A 450 -19.53 -3.13 23.81
N ALA A 451 -20.01 -1.97 24.23
CA ALA A 451 -21.17 -1.31 23.66
C ALA A 451 -20.76 0.05 23.12
N PHE A 452 -21.17 0.34 21.89
CA PHE A 452 -21.13 1.68 21.28
C PHE A 452 -22.54 2.27 21.36
N VAL A 453 -22.72 3.34 22.11
CA VAL A 453 -24.02 4.03 22.25
C VAL A 453 -23.96 5.30 21.40
N GLY A 454 -24.55 5.24 20.23
CA GLY A 454 -24.68 6.39 19.33
C GLY A 454 -25.73 7.37 19.85
N LYS A 455 -25.43 8.68 19.83
CA LYS A 455 -26.27 9.73 20.39
C LYS A 455 -26.73 10.70 19.31
N GLN A 456 -27.96 11.20 19.46
CA GLN A 456 -28.46 12.35 18.74
C GLN A 456 -29.06 13.32 19.77
N ASP A 457 -28.64 14.59 19.74
CA ASP A 457 -29.05 15.62 20.72
C ASP A 457 -28.82 15.17 22.18
N ASP A 458 -27.66 14.56 22.45
CA ASP A 458 -27.25 13.97 23.73
C ASP A 458 -28.16 12.84 24.26
N ARG A 459 -29.05 12.33 23.42
CA ARG A 459 -29.91 11.20 23.75
C ARG A 459 -29.43 9.95 23.01
N PRO A 460 -29.43 8.75 23.66
CA PRO A 460 -29.20 7.48 22.97
C PRO A 460 -30.16 7.31 21.79
N TYR A 461 -29.57 7.08 20.62
CA TYR A 461 -30.29 6.92 19.36
C TYR A 461 -30.13 5.50 18.80
N GLU A 462 -28.95 4.89 19.03
CA GLU A 462 -28.67 3.51 18.64
C GLU A 462 -27.62 2.89 19.56
N ILE A 463 -27.59 1.57 19.61
CA ILE A 463 -26.58 0.81 20.35
C ILE A 463 -26.07 -0.33 19.48
N PHE A 464 -24.77 -0.61 19.59
CA PHE A 464 -24.11 -1.76 18.99
C PHE A 464 -23.32 -2.46 20.07
N THR A 465 -23.44 -3.79 20.17
CA THR A 465 -22.77 -4.57 21.21
C THR A 465 -22.08 -5.78 20.63
N GLY A 466 -20.92 -6.13 21.14
CA GLY A 466 -20.19 -7.32 20.73
C GLY A 466 -19.05 -7.67 21.66
N LYS A 467 -18.53 -8.89 21.47
CA LYS A 467 -17.36 -9.40 22.16
C LYS A 467 -16.10 -8.68 21.64
N ILE A 468 -15.19 -8.39 22.55
CA ILE A 468 -13.87 -7.86 22.18
C ILE A 468 -12.96 -9.05 21.84
N GLU A 469 -12.64 -9.18 20.54
CA GLU A 469 -11.61 -10.09 20.06
C GLU A 469 -10.36 -9.25 19.75
N GLU A 470 -9.28 -9.44 20.51
CA GLU A 470 -8.08 -8.60 20.43
C GLU A 470 -7.46 -8.58 19.03
N ASP A 471 -7.58 -9.67 18.27
CA ASP A 471 -7.06 -9.78 16.91
C ASP A 471 -7.96 -9.11 15.85
N ALA A 472 -9.26 -8.92 16.14
CA ALA A 472 -10.21 -8.35 15.20
C ALA A 472 -10.56 -6.88 15.49
N MET A 473 -10.54 -6.46 16.77
CA MET A 473 -10.91 -5.12 17.19
C MET A 473 -10.12 -4.65 18.40
N TYR A 474 -9.10 -3.83 18.17
CA TYR A 474 -8.36 -3.19 19.24
C TYR A 474 -8.74 -1.73 19.41
N ILE A 475 -9.30 -1.37 20.57
CA ILE A 475 -9.55 0.02 20.98
C ILE A 475 -8.88 0.24 22.33
N PRO A 476 -7.90 1.15 22.44
CA PRO A 476 -7.24 1.47 23.71
C PRO A 476 -8.26 1.76 24.82
N LYS A 477 -8.00 1.27 26.03
CA LYS A 477 -8.92 1.46 27.18
C LYS A 477 -9.14 2.93 27.52
N THR A 478 -8.23 3.80 27.14
CA THR A 478 -8.31 5.25 27.33
C THR A 478 -9.35 5.93 26.41
N ILE A 479 -9.77 5.25 25.33
CA ILE A 479 -10.78 5.78 24.40
C ILE A 479 -12.17 5.42 24.96
N THR A 480 -12.95 6.45 25.28
CA THR A 480 -14.30 6.33 25.86
C THR A 480 -15.39 6.89 24.96
N HIS A 481 -15.04 7.57 23.87
CA HIS A 481 -15.97 8.16 22.91
C HIS A 481 -15.39 8.20 21.50
N GLY A 482 -16.27 8.39 20.52
CA GLY A 482 -15.93 8.47 19.11
C GLY A 482 -17.17 8.77 18.28
N ASN A 483 -17.19 8.33 17.03
CA ASN A 483 -18.31 8.50 16.11
C ASN A 483 -18.67 7.18 15.44
N ILE A 484 -19.96 6.90 15.25
CA ILE A 484 -20.45 5.79 14.44
C ILE A 484 -20.82 6.34 13.07
N LEU A 485 -20.11 5.86 12.05
CA LEU A 485 -20.35 6.19 10.65
C LEU A 485 -21.26 5.14 10.02
N LYS A 486 -22.32 5.58 9.33
CA LYS A 486 -23.14 4.70 8.48
C LYS A 486 -22.66 4.82 7.04
N VAL A 487 -22.09 3.77 6.53
CA VAL A 487 -21.62 3.66 5.15
C VAL A 487 -22.64 2.85 4.35
N CYS A 488 -23.15 3.42 3.25
CA CYS A 488 -23.97 2.68 2.28
C CYS A 488 -23.06 2.14 1.20
N GLU A 489 -22.97 0.83 1.09
CA GLU A 489 -22.20 0.15 0.03
C GLU A 489 -22.97 0.24 -1.31
N LYS A 490 -22.27 0.04 -2.43
CA LYS A 490 -22.83 0.20 -3.80
C LYS A 490 -23.97 -0.78 -4.11
N ASP A 491 -23.98 -1.93 -3.45
CA ASP A 491 -25.03 -2.95 -3.53
C ASP A 491 -26.29 -2.61 -2.69
N GLY A 492 -26.30 -1.45 -2.01
CA GLY A 492 -27.37 -1.03 -1.10
C GLY A 492 -27.23 -1.61 0.31
N THR A 493 -26.21 -2.42 0.59
CA THR A 493 -25.93 -2.91 1.95
C THR A 493 -25.42 -1.75 2.83
N LYS A 494 -25.79 -1.82 4.12
CA LYS A 494 -25.41 -0.81 5.12
C LYS A 494 -24.30 -1.38 5.99
N ARG A 495 -23.18 -0.67 6.07
CA ARG A 495 -22.07 -0.96 6.97
C ARG A 495 -21.98 0.13 8.04
N TYR A 496 -21.60 -0.25 9.24
CA TYR A 496 -21.36 0.69 10.32
C TYR A 496 -19.90 0.58 10.74
N ASP A 497 -19.22 1.73 10.78
CA ASP A 497 -17.83 1.86 11.19
C ASP A 497 -17.75 2.68 12.46
N PHE A 498 -16.77 2.41 13.31
CA PHE A 498 -16.50 3.23 14.50
C PHE A 498 -15.20 3.99 14.33
N GLN A 499 -15.23 5.30 14.55
CA GLN A 499 -14.10 6.20 14.37
C GLN A 499 -13.79 6.91 15.69
N TYR A 500 -12.52 6.93 16.07
CA TYR A 500 -12.06 7.64 17.26
C TYR A 500 -10.73 8.35 17.01
N GLN A 501 -10.46 9.38 17.81
CA GLN A 501 -9.19 10.09 17.80
C GLN A 501 -8.29 9.55 18.92
N ASP A 502 -7.05 9.20 18.58
CA ASP A 502 -6.07 8.76 19.58
C ASP A 502 -5.41 9.95 20.30
N ARG A 503 -4.57 9.65 21.29
CA ARG A 503 -3.85 10.66 22.09
C ARG A 503 -2.89 11.54 21.30
N TYR A 504 -2.56 11.17 20.08
CA TYR A 504 -1.69 11.93 19.17
C TYR A 504 -2.47 12.75 18.14
N GLY A 505 -3.81 12.70 18.16
CA GLY A 505 -4.68 13.40 17.25
C GLY A 505 -4.98 12.65 15.94
N TYR A 506 -4.50 11.42 15.76
CA TYR A 506 -4.81 10.62 14.59
C TYR A 506 -6.21 10.00 14.68
N ILE A 507 -6.89 10.03 13.55
CA ILE A 507 -8.22 9.41 13.41
C ILE A 507 -8.04 7.95 13.04
N ASN A 508 -8.52 7.06 13.91
CA ASN A 508 -8.53 5.63 13.72
C ASN A 508 -9.95 5.17 13.40
N THR A 509 -10.11 4.29 12.41
CA THR A 509 -11.42 3.78 12.00
C THR A 509 -11.44 2.26 12.06
N ILE A 510 -12.43 1.72 12.78
CA ILE A 510 -12.74 0.29 12.82
C ILE A 510 -13.91 0.06 11.85
N GLY A 511 -13.62 -0.57 10.73
CA GLY A 511 -14.60 -0.82 9.69
C GLY A 511 -15.49 -2.02 9.99
N GLY A 512 -16.77 -1.89 9.66
CA GLY A 512 -17.70 -3.01 9.66
C GLY A 512 -17.99 -3.60 11.04
N ILE A 513 -18.20 -2.79 12.08
CA ILE A 513 -18.53 -3.27 13.44
C ILE A 513 -19.70 -4.26 13.44
N SER A 514 -20.63 -4.15 12.48
CA SER A 514 -21.71 -5.09 12.30
C SER A 514 -21.30 -6.50 11.84
N ARG A 515 -20.10 -6.64 11.29
CA ARG A 515 -19.55 -7.93 10.83
C ARG A 515 -18.63 -8.56 11.87
N LEU A 516 -18.19 -7.77 12.86
CA LEU A 516 -17.30 -8.20 13.93
C LEU A 516 -18.08 -8.77 15.12
N PHE A 517 -19.38 -8.53 15.19
CA PHE A 517 -20.21 -8.89 16.33
C PHE A 517 -21.05 -10.14 16.03
N ASP A 518 -21.27 -10.94 17.07
CA ASP A 518 -22.15 -12.11 17.00
C ASP A 518 -23.54 -11.72 16.49
N GLU A 519 -24.07 -12.50 15.55
CA GLU A 519 -25.30 -12.19 14.81
C GLU A 519 -26.54 -12.10 15.72
N GLU A 520 -26.61 -12.91 16.76
CA GLU A 520 -27.73 -12.92 17.70
C GLU A 520 -27.77 -11.60 18.49
N PHE A 521 -26.66 -11.23 19.12
CA PHE A 521 -26.56 -10.01 19.91
C PHE A 521 -26.62 -8.74 19.05
N TRP A 522 -26.14 -8.83 17.80
CA TRP A 522 -26.36 -7.80 16.80
C TRP A 522 -27.86 -7.56 16.52
N ASN A 523 -28.65 -8.61 16.40
CA ASN A 523 -30.09 -8.51 16.17
C ASN A 523 -30.81 -7.89 17.37
N TYR A 524 -30.46 -8.26 18.61
CA TYR A 524 -31.00 -7.60 19.80
C TYR A 524 -30.65 -6.11 19.85
N ALA A 525 -29.40 -5.77 19.60
CA ALA A 525 -28.93 -4.38 19.55
C ALA A 525 -29.67 -3.57 18.47
N LYS A 526 -29.95 -4.17 17.32
CA LYS A 526 -30.72 -3.57 16.22
C LYS A 526 -32.18 -3.28 16.63
N LEU A 527 -32.84 -4.21 17.35
CA LEU A 527 -34.20 -4.01 17.87
C LEU A 527 -34.21 -2.89 18.93
N ILE A 528 -33.25 -2.88 19.86
CA ILE A 528 -33.13 -1.83 20.87
C ILE A 528 -32.89 -0.47 20.18
N SER A 529 -32.01 -0.42 19.18
CA SER A 529 -31.80 0.79 18.38
C SER A 529 -33.10 1.27 17.69
N GLY A 530 -33.95 0.34 17.26
CA GLY A 530 -35.25 0.65 16.70
C GLY A 530 -36.11 1.43 17.68
N VAL A 531 -36.30 0.90 18.90
CA VAL A 531 -37.17 1.58 19.92
C VAL A 531 -36.53 2.89 20.42
N LEU A 532 -35.22 3.01 20.49
CA LEU A 532 -34.54 4.26 20.83
C LEU A 532 -34.79 5.35 19.78
N ARG A 533 -34.72 5.01 18.49
CA ARG A 533 -34.97 5.93 17.35
C ARG A 533 -36.41 6.47 17.34
N TYR A 534 -37.38 5.65 17.72
CA TYR A 534 -38.78 6.07 17.82
C TYR A 534 -39.13 6.77 19.14
N GLY A 535 -38.13 7.13 19.95
CA GLY A 535 -38.30 8.03 21.07
C GLY A 535 -38.83 7.37 22.35
N MET A 536 -38.77 6.03 22.48
CA MET A 536 -39.11 5.36 23.73
C MET A 536 -38.28 5.92 24.89
N PRO A 537 -38.88 6.30 26.06
CA PRO A 537 -38.13 6.76 27.22
C PRO A 537 -37.05 5.77 27.66
N ILE A 538 -35.86 6.25 28.01
CA ILE A 538 -34.70 5.40 28.29
C ILE A 538 -34.96 4.42 29.44
N ASP A 539 -35.67 4.85 30.48
CA ASP A 539 -36.11 3.99 31.60
C ASP A 539 -36.96 2.81 31.10
N LYS A 540 -37.82 3.05 30.08
CA LYS A 540 -38.66 2.01 29.47
C LYS A 540 -37.85 1.07 28.58
N VAL A 541 -36.84 1.59 27.88
CA VAL A 541 -35.93 0.74 27.12
C VAL A 541 -35.10 -0.15 28.06
N VAL A 542 -34.65 0.38 29.20
CA VAL A 542 -33.94 -0.40 30.22
C VAL A 542 -34.85 -1.49 30.78
N GLN A 543 -36.12 -1.17 31.11
CA GLN A 543 -37.10 -2.17 31.57
C GLN A 543 -37.36 -3.26 30.51
N LEU A 544 -37.41 -2.89 29.23
CA LEU A 544 -37.59 -3.83 28.14
C LEU A 544 -36.37 -4.79 28.03
N VAL A 545 -35.16 -4.27 28.18
CA VAL A 545 -33.94 -5.09 28.17
C VAL A 545 -33.90 -6.02 29.37
N ASP A 546 -34.28 -5.54 30.54
CA ASP A 546 -34.34 -6.35 31.76
C ASP A 546 -35.36 -7.50 31.64
N GLY A 547 -36.47 -7.27 30.94
CA GLY A 547 -37.50 -8.28 30.66
C GLY A 547 -37.12 -9.35 29.63
N LEU A 548 -35.96 -9.27 28.94
CA LEU A 548 -35.54 -10.29 27.98
C LEU A 548 -35.15 -11.57 28.71
N HIS A 549 -35.66 -12.71 28.25
CA HIS A 549 -35.21 -14.04 28.70
C HIS A 549 -34.04 -14.52 27.82
N LEU A 550 -32.83 -14.44 28.37
CA LEU A 550 -31.63 -14.97 27.76
C LEU A 550 -31.04 -16.04 28.68
N ASP A 551 -30.74 -17.19 28.13
CA ASP A 551 -30.17 -18.31 28.88
C ASP A 551 -28.75 -17.97 29.40
N SER A 552 -28.67 -17.45 30.65
CA SER A 552 -27.38 -17.35 31.36
C SER A 552 -27.59 -17.38 32.88
N GLU A 553 -26.85 -18.28 33.51
CA GLU A 553 -26.82 -18.45 34.98
C GLU A 553 -25.76 -17.56 35.66
N THR A 554 -25.13 -16.60 34.96
CA THR A 554 -24.02 -15.79 35.49
C THR A 554 -24.46 -14.42 35.97
N ILE A 555 -23.78 -13.87 37.01
CA ILE A 555 -24.02 -12.53 37.57
C ILE A 555 -23.75 -11.43 36.55
N ASN A 556 -22.76 -11.64 35.66
CA ASN A 556 -22.39 -10.72 34.59
C ASN A 556 -23.06 -11.20 33.31
N THR A 557 -24.10 -10.49 32.84
CA THR A 557 -24.82 -10.84 31.62
C THR A 557 -24.75 -9.71 30.60
N TRP A 558 -25.01 -10.03 29.35
CA TRP A 558 -25.16 -9.04 28.28
C TRP A 558 -26.22 -8.00 28.63
N LYS A 559 -27.37 -8.41 29.22
CA LYS A 559 -28.43 -7.52 29.70
C LYS A 559 -27.89 -6.47 30.64
N ASN A 560 -27.18 -6.87 31.70
CA ASN A 560 -26.58 -5.97 32.68
C ASN A 560 -25.60 -4.98 32.04
N GLY A 561 -24.85 -5.42 31.00
CA GLY A 561 -23.96 -4.58 30.22
C GLY A 561 -24.70 -3.51 29.42
N VAL A 562 -25.76 -3.90 28.71
CA VAL A 562 -26.59 -2.98 27.92
C VAL A 562 -27.35 -2.02 28.84
N GLU A 563 -27.94 -2.50 29.93
CA GLU A 563 -28.58 -1.65 30.94
C GLU A 563 -27.60 -0.60 31.47
N ARG A 564 -26.42 -1.00 31.87
CA ARG A 564 -25.37 -0.08 32.34
C ARG A 564 -25.03 0.97 31.28
N ALA A 565 -24.95 0.57 30.01
CA ALA A 565 -24.68 1.48 28.92
C ALA A 565 -25.79 2.50 28.68
N LEU A 566 -27.04 2.15 28.96
CA LEU A 566 -28.18 3.04 28.79
C LEU A 566 -28.54 3.84 30.05
N LYS A 567 -28.37 3.27 31.25
CA LYS A 567 -28.72 3.91 32.52
C LYS A 567 -27.96 5.23 32.76
N GLN A 568 -26.79 5.40 32.24
CA GLN A 568 -26.02 6.66 32.36
C GLN A 568 -26.70 7.88 31.72
N TYR A 569 -27.73 7.66 30.89
CA TYR A 569 -28.50 8.73 30.24
C TYR A 569 -29.87 8.99 30.88
N ILE A 570 -30.20 8.29 31.95
CA ILE A 570 -31.39 8.59 32.74
C ILE A 570 -31.06 9.81 33.60
N LYS A 571 -31.71 10.96 33.32
CA LYS A 571 -31.52 12.17 34.11
C LYS A 571 -32.14 11.95 35.50
N ASP A 572 -31.39 12.21 36.57
CA ASP A 572 -31.90 12.23 37.94
C ASP A 572 -33.08 13.19 38.04
N GLY A 573 -34.30 12.67 38.12
CA GLY A 573 -35.54 13.47 38.23
C GLY A 573 -36.84 12.73 37.96
N THR A 574 -36.78 11.49 37.50
CA THR A 574 -37.96 10.63 37.31
C THR A 574 -37.80 9.34 38.13
N ARG A 575 -38.12 9.42 39.41
CA ARG A 575 -38.45 8.26 40.24
C ARG A 575 -39.93 7.96 40.12
#